data_44fd26b4e02ac02f60942348020784a4
#
_entry.id   44fd26b4e02ac02f60942348020784a4
#
_cell.length_a   1.000
_cell.length_b   1.000
_cell.length_c   1.000
_cell.angle_alpha   90.00
_cell.angle_beta   90.00
_cell.angle_gamma   90.00
#
_symmetry.space_group_name_H-M   'P 1'
#
loop_
_entity.id
_entity.type
_entity.pdbx_description
1 polymer ?
#
loop_
_entity_poly.entity_id
_entity_poly.type
_entity_poly.pdbx_seq_one_letter_code
_entity_poly.pdbx_strand_id
1 'polypeptide(L)'
;IQAMDLVGRKLMSRGGQNVGAFGKDVGTFIAANKEHPVLKEGVAILADAMDALTSTGNKFMMWFGGGKMEMVPTVANRFLEMMSETVVGWLLLEQAVIAEAAAAKLPADHADRAFYEGKRYAAQYFAFNVLPGVRAKAQLIGREDRSMLEISNAAFAP
;
A
#
# COMPACT_ATOMS: atom_id res chain seq x y z
N ILE A 1 -9.95 -15.72 -3.65
CA ILE A 1 -9.15 -16.20 -4.80
C ILE A 1 -8.05 -15.18 -5.14
N GLN A 2 -8.37 -13.89 -5.40
CA GLN A 2 -7.40 -12.87 -5.82
C GLN A 2 -6.27 -12.65 -4.80
N ALA A 3 -6.58 -12.60 -3.51
CA ALA A 3 -5.60 -12.44 -2.45
C ALA A 3 -4.61 -13.61 -2.38
N MET A 4 -5.11 -14.84 -2.54
CA MET A 4 -4.29 -16.04 -2.57
C MET A 4 -3.43 -16.11 -3.84
N ASP A 5 -3.95 -15.66 -4.99
CA ASP A 5 -3.18 -15.57 -6.24
C ASP A 5 -2.06 -14.52 -6.11
N LEU A 6 -2.33 -13.39 -5.48
CA LEU A 6 -1.30 -12.38 -5.21
C LEU A 6 -0.16 -12.98 -4.39
N VAL A 7 -0.46 -13.53 -3.20
CA VAL A 7 0.58 -13.98 -2.26
C VAL A 7 1.26 -15.26 -2.73
N GLY A 8 0.50 -16.24 -3.23
CA GLY A 8 1.03 -17.56 -3.59
C GLY A 8 1.76 -17.61 -4.93
N ARG A 9 1.47 -16.69 -5.86
CA ARG A 9 2.01 -16.74 -7.22
C ARG A 9 2.60 -15.42 -7.70
N LYS A 10 1.84 -14.30 -7.60
CA LYS A 10 2.25 -13.04 -8.27
C LYS A 10 3.44 -12.38 -7.61
N LEU A 11 3.55 -12.41 -6.27
CA LEU A 11 4.70 -11.85 -5.58
C LEU A 11 6.02 -12.47 -6.03
N MET A 12 6.02 -13.78 -6.29
CA MET A 12 7.20 -14.53 -6.73
C MET A 12 7.33 -14.63 -8.24
N SER A 13 6.38 -14.07 -9.00
CA SER A 13 6.41 -14.10 -10.47
C SER A 13 7.72 -13.51 -10.99
N ARG A 14 8.35 -14.23 -11.96
CA ARG A 14 9.66 -13.87 -12.51
C ARG A 14 10.75 -13.66 -11.44
N GLY A 15 10.74 -14.49 -10.39
CA GLY A 15 11.71 -14.35 -9.30
C GLY A 15 11.57 -13.06 -8.48
N GLY A 16 10.35 -12.49 -8.39
CA GLY A 16 10.09 -11.24 -7.66
C GLY A 16 10.40 -9.96 -8.45
N GLN A 17 10.80 -10.03 -9.71
CA GLN A 17 11.18 -8.85 -10.51
C GLN A 17 10.06 -7.81 -10.60
N ASN A 18 8.78 -8.24 -10.72
CA ASN A 18 7.65 -7.32 -10.82
C ASN A 18 7.47 -6.51 -9.52
N VAL A 19 7.60 -7.15 -8.36
CA VAL A 19 7.53 -6.49 -7.05
C VAL A 19 8.73 -5.58 -6.85
N GLY A 20 9.92 -6.01 -7.27
CA GLY A 20 11.12 -5.18 -7.25
C GLY A 20 10.99 -3.92 -8.11
N ALA A 21 10.44 -4.03 -9.32
CA ALA A 21 10.17 -2.89 -10.20
C ALA A 21 9.17 -1.92 -9.54
N PHE A 22 8.05 -2.43 -9.03
CA PHE A 22 7.08 -1.62 -8.28
C PHE A 22 7.72 -0.87 -7.11
N GLY A 23 8.51 -1.58 -6.27
CA GLY A 23 9.20 -0.95 -5.15
C GLY A 23 10.19 0.14 -5.58
N LYS A 24 10.90 -0.07 -6.70
CA LYS A 24 11.81 0.92 -7.29
C LYS A 24 11.06 2.15 -7.80
N ASP A 25 9.93 1.97 -8.50
CA ASP A 25 9.17 3.07 -9.06
C ASP A 25 8.58 3.96 -7.95
N VAL A 26 7.96 3.34 -6.93
CA VAL A 26 7.43 4.08 -5.76
C VAL A 26 8.56 4.75 -4.98
N GLY A 27 9.68 4.07 -4.77
CA GLY A 27 10.86 4.63 -4.10
C GLY A 27 11.43 5.85 -4.83
N THR A 28 11.49 5.79 -6.16
CA THR A 28 11.92 6.91 -7.01
C THR A 28 10.97 8.10 -6.86
N PHE A 29 9.65 7.86 -6.88
CA PHE A 29 8.65 8.90 -6.66
C PHE A 29 8.79 9.55 -5.28
N ILE A 30 8.94 8.75 -4.22
CA ILE A 30 9.11 9.24 -2.85
C ILE A 30 10.38 10.11 -2.75
N ALA A 31 11.51 9.64 -3.27
CA ALA A 31 12.78 10.37 -3.22
C ALA A 31 12.71 11.72 -3.93
N ALA A 32 12.01 11.78 -5.08
CA ALA A 32 11.85 13.00 -5.87
C ALA A 32 10.91 14.02 -5.21
N ASN A 33 9.96 13.58 -4.35
CA ASN A 33 8.90 14.43 -3.84
C ASN A 33 8.91 14.61 -2.31
N LYS A 34 9.90 14.07 -1.58
CA LYS A 34 9.99 14.17 -0.11
C LYS A 34 10.03 15.60 0.43
N GLU A 35 10.49 16.56 -0.36
CA GLU A 35 10.55 17.99 -0.01
C GLU A 35 9.49 18.82 -0.78
N HIS A 36 8.49 18.16 -1.40
CA HIS A 36 7.46 18.90 -2.15
C HIS A 36 6.71 19.86 -1.23
N PRO A 37 6.58 21.14 -1.58
CA PRO A 37 6.10 22.19 -0.67
C PRO A 37 4.70 21.92 -0.07
N VAL A 38 3.84 21.22 -0.81
CA VAL A 38 2.45 20.96 -0.44
C VAL A 38 2.18 19.50 -0.10
N LEU A 39 2.91 18.54 -0.70
CA LEU A 39 2.60 17.11 -0.64
C LEU A 39 3.57 16.30 0.23
N LYS A 40 4.63 16.90 0.78
CA LYS A 40 5.69 16.21 1.53
C LYS A 40 5.16 15.32 2.65
N GLU A 41 4.13 15.73 3.37
CA GLU A 41 3.54 14.96 4.46
C GLU A 41 2.84 13.69 3.91
N GLY A 42 2.04 13.83 2.84
CA GLY A 42 1.43 12.68 2.17
C GLY A 42 2.46 11.71 1.58
N VAL A 43 3.59 12.23 1.05
CA VAL A 43 4.70 11.43 0.54
C VAL A 43 5.41 10.68 1.69
N ALA A 44 5.56 11.30 2.85
CA ALA A 44 6.12 10.64 4.04
C ALA A 44 5.23 9.49 4.53
N ILE A 45 3.90 9.68 4.53
CA ILE A 45 2.93 8.62 4.86
C ILE A 45 2.97 7.48 3.84
N LEU A 46 3.13 7.78 2.55
CA LEU A 46 3.33 6.75 1.52
C LEU A 46 4.63 5.96 1.76
N ALA A 47 5.71 6.62 2.16
CA ALA A 47 6.96 5.94 2.50
C ALA A 47 6.77 4.97 3.67
N ASP A 48 6.07 5.39 4.74
CA ASP A 48 5.71 4.53 5.87
C ASP A 48 4.85 3.33 5.46
N ALA A 49 3.89 3.54 4.56
CA ALA A 49 3.07 2.45 4.00
C ALA A 49 3.90 1.46 3.19
N MET A 50 4.85 1.94 2.37
CA MET A 50 5.77 1.10 1.61
C MET A 50 6.67 0.26 2.52
N ASP A 51 7.20 0.83 3.59
CA ASP A 51 8.01 0.10 4.56
C ASP A 51 7.19 -1.00 5.25
N ALA A 52 5.96 -0.70 5.65
CA ALA A 52 5.04 -1.66 6.24
C ALA A 52 4.68 -2.80 5.27
N LEU A 53 4.42 -2.47 4.00
CA LEU A 53 4.13 -3.44 2.95
C LEU A 53 5.33 -4.36 2.68
N THR A 54 6.52 -3.79 2.54
CA THR A 54 7.77 -4.52 2.28
C THR A 54 8.12 -5.46 3.43
N SER A 55 8.04 -4.98 4.67
CA SER A 55 8.30 -5.82 5.85
C SER A 55 7.31 -6.99 5.97
N THR A 56 6.04 -6.76 5.60
CA THR A 56 5.03 -7.83 5.57
C THR A 56 5.30 -8.84 4.45
N GLY A 57 5.72 -8.39 3.27
CA GLY A 57 6.13 -9.28 2.18
C GLY A 57 7.31 -10.17 2.58
N ASN A 58 8.32 -9.60 3.25
CA ASN A 58 9.44 -10.36 3.79
C ASN A 58 9.00 -11.40 4.84
N LYS A 59 8.00 -11.09 5.67
CA LYS A 59 7.42 -12.04 6.63
C LYS A 59 6.81 -13.24 5.92
N PHE A 60 6.11 -13.05 4.79
CA PHE A 60 5.61 -14.18 4.00
C PHE A 60 6.74 -15.08 3.49
N MET A 61 7.84 -14.48 3.03
CA MET A 61 9.02 -15.26 2.62
C MET A 61 9.58 -16.11 3.78
N MET A 62 9.62 -15.55 4.99
CA MET A 62 10.02 -16.30 6.19
C MET A 62 9.04 -17.45 6.51
N TRP A 63 7.74 -17.25 6.36
CA TRP A 63 6.75 -18.30 6.57
C TRP A 63 6.85 -19.42 5.54
N PHE A 64 7.08 -19.09 4.27
CA PHE A 64 7.30 -20.09 3.21
C PHE A 64 8.55 -20.94 3.49
N GLY A 65 9.67 -20.33 3.92
CA GLY A 65 10.89 -21.05 4.25
C GLY A 65 10.88 -21.75 5.61
N GLY A 66 10.08 -21.26 6.56
CA GLY A 66 10.02 -21.75 7.95
C GLY A 66 8.89 -22.73 8.24
N GLY A 67 8.16 -23.24 7.23
CA GLY A 67 7.10 -24.24 7.42
C GLY A 67 5.82 -23.70 8.05
N LYS A 68 5.56 -22.37 7.97
CA LYS A 68 4.33 -21.73 8.47
C LYS A 68 3.38 -21.33 7.33
N MET A 69 3.30 -22.13 6.28
CA MET A 69 2.48 -21.81 5.10
C MET A 69 0.99 -21.66 5.42
N GLU A 70 0.51 -22.31 6.46
CA GLU A 70 -0.87 -22.23 6.94
C GLU A 70 -1.27 -20.83 7.42
N MET A 71 -0.29 -19.97 7.76
CA MET A 71 -0.55 -18.57 8.16
C MET A 71 -0.94 -17.69 6.97
N VAL A 72 -0.49 -18.02 5.77
CA VAL A 72 -0.69 -17.16 4.59
C VAL A 72 -2.17 -16.95 4.23
N PRO A 73 -3.02 -17.98 4.14
CA PRO A 73 -4.44 -17.81 3.86
C PRO A 73 -5.17 -16.92 4.88
N THR A 74 -4.75 -16.96 6.15
CA THR A 74 -5.41 -16.23 7.24
C THR A 74 -5.30 -14.71 7.10
N VAL A 75 -4.28 -14.23 6.39
CA VAL A 75 -3.97 -12.80 6.27
C VAL A 75 -3.90 -12.29 4.82
N ALA A 76 -4.09 -13.16 3.84
CA ALA A 76 -3.93 -12.82 2.42
C ALA A 76 -4.80 -11.64 1.98
N ASN A 77 -6.05 -11.54 2.46
CA ASN A 77 -6.94 -10.42 2.14
C ASN A 77 -6.40 -9.09 2.69
N ARG A 78 -5.89 -9.08 3.94
CA ARG A 78 -5.28 -7.88 4.52
C ARG A 78 -4.06 -7.42 3.71
N PHE A 79 -3.26 -8.36 3.22
CA PHE A 79 -2.11 -8.02 2.39
C PHE A 79 -2.53 -7.48 1.02
N LEU A 80 -3.58 -8.03 0.40
CA LEU A 80 -4.15 -7.50 -0.85
C LEU A 80 -4.65 -6.06 -0.66
N GLU A 81 -5.33 -5.77 0.44
CA GLU A 81 -5.76 -4.41 0.80
C GLU A 81 -4.57 -3.47 0.98
N MET A 82 -3.54 -3.88 1.73
CA MET A 82 -2.30 -3.10 1.92
C MET A 82 -1.65 -2.75 0.58
N MET A 83 -1.52 -3.73 -0.32
CA MET A 83 -0.96 -3.51 -1.65
C MET A 83 -1.82 -2.52 -2.46
N SER A 84 -3.14 -2.72 -2.47
CA SER A 84 -4.06 -1.87 -3.22
C SER A 84 -4.07 -0.43 -2.72
N GLU A 85 -4.13 -0.23 -1.40
CA GLU A 85 -4.10 1.10 -0.78
C GLU A 85 -2.78 1.82 -1.07
N THR A 86 -1.66 1.12 -1.01
CA THR A 86 -0.34 1.69 -1.32
C THR A 86 -0.24 2.11 -2.78
N VAL A 87 -0.70 1.27 -3.72
CA VAL A 87 -0.70 1.59 -5.16
C VAL A 87 -1.60 2.80 -5.45
N VAL A 88 -2.82 2.81 -4.92
CA VAL A 88 -3.76 3.92 -5.13
C VAL A 88 -3.22 5.21 -4.51
N GLY A 89 -2.66 5.16 -3.31
CA GLY A 89 -2.05 6.31 -2.65
C GLY A 89 -0.90 6.91 -3.45
N TRP A 90 0.00 6.07 -3.97
CA TRP A 90 1.07 6.51 -4.87
C TRP A 90 0.53 7.20 -6.12
N LEU A 91 -0.40 6.55 -6.85
CA LEU A 91 -0.94 7.10 -8.09
C LEU A 91 -1.72 8.42 -7.88
N LEU A 92 -2.43 8.56 -6.76
CA LEU A 92 -3.11 9.81 -6.41
C LEU A 92 -2.11 10.92 -6.09
N LEU A 93 -1.04 10.62 -5.35
CA LEU A 93 0.02 11.61 -5.06
C LEU A 93 0.78 12.02 -6.34
N GLU A 94 1.03 11.08 -7.26
CA GLU A 94 1.62 11.39 -8.57
C GLU A 94 0.72 12.33 -9.38
N GLN A 95 -0.60 12.05 -9.43
CA GLN A 95 -1.56 12.96 -10.06
C GLN A 95 -1.56 14.34 -9.41
N ALA A 96 -1.42 14.43 -8.09
CA ALA A 96 -1.38 15.70 -7.38
C ALA A 96 -0.11 16.51 -7.70
N VAL A 97 1.05 15.85 -7.82
CA VAL A 97 2.31 16.52 -8.26
C VAL A 97 2.13 17.13 -9.66
N ILE A 98 1.55 16.35 -10.59
CA ILE A 98 1.26 16.84 -11.95
C ILE A 98 0.27 18.01 -11.92
N ALA A 99 -0.79 17.89 -11.10
CA ALA A 99 -1.82 18.91 -10.96
C ALA A 99 -1.29 20.22 -10.40
N GLU A 100 -0.44 20.18 -9.36
CA GLU A 100 0.21 21.36 -8.78
C GLU A 100 1.10 22.06 -9.83
N ALA A 101 1.90 21.30 -10.58
CA ALA A 101 2.74 21.84 -11.63
C ALA A 101 1.93 22.46 -12.80
N ALA A 102 0.76 21.89 -13.11
CA ALA A 102 -0.14 22.42 -14.12
C ALA A 102 -0.84 23.71 -13.64
N ALA A 103 -1.39 23.70 -12.43
CA ALA A 103 -2.06 24.83 -11.81
C ALA A 103 -1.14 26.08 -11.70
N ALA A 104 0.14 25.85 -11.41
CA ALA A 104 1.12 26.93 -11.29
C ALA A 104 1.34 27.72 -12.60
N LYS A 105 1.00 27.15 -13.75
CA LYS A 105 1.13 27.76 -15.07
C LYS A 105 -0.12 28.52 -15.50
N LEU A 106 -1.21 28.42 -14.75
CA LEU A 106 -2.49 29.05 -15.10
C LEU A 106 -2.70 30.40 -14.38
N PRO A 107 -3.39 31.34 -15.00
CA PRO A 107 -3.88 32.57 -14.34
C PRO A 107 -4.72 32.22 -13.09
N ALA A 108 -4.76 33.13 -12.13
CA ALA A 108 -5.44 32.91 -10.85
C ALA A 108 -6.95 32.63 -10.98
N ASP A 109 -7.57 33.21 -12.01
CA ASP A 109 -9.01 33.12 -12.33
C ASP A 109 -9.34 32.04 -13.37
N HIS A 110 -8.37 31.22 -13.79
CA HIS A 110 -8.60 30.19 -14.80
C HIS A 110 -9.53 29.09 -14.27
N ALA A 111 -10.56 28.71 -15.05
CA ALA A 111 -11.59 27.73 -14.66
C ALA A 111 -11.02 26.36 -14.25
N ASP A 112 -9.96 25.90 -14.90
CA ASP A 112 -9.35 24.57 -14.63
C ASP A 112 -8.59 24.51 -13.29
N ARG A 113 -8.33 25.64 -12.62
CA ARG A 113 -7.66 25.61 -11.31
C ARG A 113 -8.41 24.79 -10.27
N ALA A 114 -9.73 24.91 -10.26
CA ALA A 114 -10.58 24.13 -9.33
C ALA A 114 -10.44 22.60 -9.56
N PHE A 115 -10.28 22.16 -10.82
CA PHE A 115 -10.03 20.76 -11.14
C PHE A 115 -8.68 20.28 -10.57
N TYR A 116 -7.60 21.03 -10.77
CA TYR A 116 -6.29 20.67 -10.24
C TYR A 116 -6.25 20.70 -8.71
N GLU A 117 -6.90 21.66 -8.10
CA GLU A 117 -7.05 21.75 -6.65
C GLU A 117 -7.80 20.50 -6.10
N GLY A 118 -8.86 20.06 -6.77
CA GLY A 118 -9.57 18.83 -6.44
C GLY A 118 -8.67 17.59 -6.47
N LYS A 119 -7.74 17.48 -7.43
CA LYS A 119 -6.74 16.40 -7.48
C LYS A 119 -5.82 16.39 -6.26
N ARG A 120 -5.34 17.56 -5.86
CA ARG A 120 -4.51 17.72 -4.65
C ARG A 120 -5.26 17.26 -3.40
N TYR A 121 -6.47 17.74 -3.18
CA TYR A 121 -7.25 17.38 -1.99
C TYR A 121 -7.64 15.92 -1.96
N ALA A 122 -7.97 15.31 -3.10
CA ALA A 122 -8.25 13.88 -3.19
C ALA A 122 -7.02 13.04 -2.76
N ALA A 123 -5.83 13.41 -3.23
CA ALA A 123 -4.58 12.75 -2.86
C ALA A 123 -4.26 12.93 -1.36
N GLN A 124 -4.40 14.15 -0.84
CA GLN A 124 -4.19 14.43 0.59
C GLN A 124 -5.19 13.67 1.47
N TYR A 125 -6.47 13.66 1.10
CA TYR A 125 -7.48 12.91 1.84
C TYR A 125 -7.12 11.42 1.92
N PHE A 126 -6.75 10.82 0.80
CA PHE A 126 -6.37 9.40 0.76
C PHE A 126 -5.10 9.14 1.57
N ALA A 127 -4.09 9.98 1.43
CA ALA A 127 -2.83 9.85 2.17
C ALA A 127 -3.04 9.94 3.69
N PHE A 128 -3.89 10.86 4.17
CA PHE A 128 -4.10 11.06 5.60
C PHE A 128 -5.11 10.10 6.22
N ASN A 129 -6.10 9.62 5.46
CA ASN A 129 -7.21 8.85 6.02
C ASN A 129 -7.18 7.36 5.66
N VAL A 130 -6.48 6.95 4.59
CA VAL A 130 -6.45 5.56 4.11
C VAL A 130 -5.06 4.94 4.30
N LEU A 131 -4.00 5.59 3.82
CA LEU A 131 -2.64 5.01 3.89
C LEU A 131 -2.17 4.64 5.31
N PRO A 132 -2.51 5.35 6.42
CA PRO A 132 -2.13 4.90 7.76
C PRO A 132 -2.68 3.52 8.13
N GLY A 133 -3.79 3.10 7.51
CA GLY A 133 -4.38 1.77 7.65
C GLY A 133 -3.46 0.64 7.19
N VAL A 134 -2.51 0.91 6.29
CA VAL A 134 -1.52 -0.08 5.82
C VAL A 134 -0.64 -0.55 6.97
N ARG A 135 -0.11 0.38 7.78
CA ARG A 135 0.71 0.03 8.95
C ARG A 135 -0.09 -0.71 10.02
N ALA A 136 -1.33 -0.32 10.26
CA ALA A 136 -2.21 -1.04 11.19
C ALA A 136 -2.44 -2.50 10.75
N LYS A 137 -2.67 -2.73 9.46
CA LYS A 137 -2.80 -4.08 8.89
C LYS A 137 -1.50 -4.88 9.04
N ALA A 138 -0.33 -4.27 8.80
CA ALA A 138 0.97 -4.91 9.01
C ALA A 138 1.16 -5.36 10.47
N GLN A 139 0.76 -4.52 11.43
CA GLN A 139 0.80 -4.88 12.85
C GLN A 139 -0.11 -6.06 13.19
N LEU A 140 -1.32 -6.11 12.63
CA LEU A 140 -2.23 -7.24 12.81
C LEU A 140 -1.65 -8.53 12.23
N ILE A 141 -1.08 -8.49 11.04
CA ILE A 141 -0.38 -9.64 10.43
C ILE A 141 0.81 -10.05 11.27
N GLY A 142 1.53 -9.07 11.83
CA GLY A 142 2.70 -9.29 12.67
C GLY A 142 2.43 -10.03 13.97
N ARG A 143 1.19 -10.04 14.48
CA ARG A 143 0.79 -10.79 15.69
C ARG A 143 0.80 -12.30 15.50
N GLU A 144 0.76 -12.77 14.25
CA GLU A 144 0.74 -14.21 13.93
C GLU A 144 -0.37 -14.96 14.69
N ASP A 145 -1.56 -14.37 14.77
CA ASP A 145 -2.71 -14.96 15.46
C ASP A 145 -3.10 -16.30 14.80
N ARG A 146 -3.13 -17.35 15.60
CA ARG A 146 -3.43 -18.72 15.19
C ARG A 146 -4.83 -19.19 15.61
N SER A 147 -5.60 -18.34 16.29
CA SER A 147 -6.88 -18.74 16.87
C SER A 147 -7.83 -19.41 15.86
N MET A 148 -7.86 -18.90 14.61
CA MET A 148 -8.69 -19.47 13.54
C MET A 148 -8.18 -20.82 12.99
N LEU A 149 -6.90 -21.16 13.23
CA LEU A 149 -6.31 -22.45 12.84
C LEU A 149 -6.41 -23.51 13.96
N GLU A 150 -6.52 -23.05 15.19
CA GLU A 150 -6.51 -23.90 16.40
C GLU A 150 -7.90 -24.24 16.91
N ILE A 151 -8.93 -23.51 16.46
CA ILE A 151 -10.32 -23.80 16.81
C ILE A 151 -10.72 -25.20 16.34
N SER A 152 -11.26 -26.02 17.25
CA SER A 152 -11.71 -27.36 16.90
C SER A 152 -13.01 -27.35 16.10
N ASN A 153 -13.21 -28.34 15.22
CA ASN A 153 -14.48 -28.49 14.48
C ASN A 153 -15.68 -28.67 15.45
N ALA A 154 -15.47 -29.21 16.62
CA ALA A 154 -16.52 -29.35 17.64
C ALA A 154 -17.05 -28.01 18.14
N ALA A 155 -16.28 -26.93 18.07
CA ALA A 155 -16.73 -25.59 18.45
C ALA A 155 -17.77 -25.00 17.48
N PHE A 156 -17.93 -25.58 16.31
CA PHE A 156 -18.95 -25.16 15.30
C PHE A 156 -20.18 -26.07 15.29
N ALA A 157 -20.19 -27.16 16.08
CA ALA A 157 -21.37 -28.02 16.22
C ALA A 157 -22.37 -27.39 17.19
N PRO A 158 -23.67 -27.39 16.88
CA PRO A 158 -24.72 -26.93 17.79
C PRO A 158 -24.86 -27.85 19.03
#